data_30708d6cef5bef9585655b10ccf344a1
#
_entry.id   30708d6cef5bef9585655b10ccf344a1
#
_cell.length_a   1.000
_cell.length_b   1.000
_cell.length_c   1.000
_cell.angle_alpha   90.00
_cell.angle_beta   90.00
_cell.angle_gamma   90.00
#
_symmetry.space_group_name_H-M   'P 1'
#
loop_
_entity.id
_entity.type
_entity.pdbx_description
1 polymer ?
#
loop_
_entity_poly.entity_id
_entity_poly.type
_entity_poly.pdbx_seq_one_letter_code
_entity_poly.pdbx_strand_id
1 'polypeptide(L)'
;MASLLMSIHDPCIADRPGGISRGDERDRQTPGAALIRNRRPLFKRRSLIATGLIALLAWAGVPVVAQTLRVGVSGSAPFVIEDPVGDGLSGISIDVWRRVAEANDLPYDLIPQDSADAGIAAVEEEEIDVLIGPISVTASRLAKPEIDFTQPYYIDRAGVLLPQQRADLSSRLQVLFGWAVISSILVLFSVLLVVGTFIWLVEHRENPEQFPPQPLPGIANGMWFALVTLTTVGYGDKAPITRLGRGITAAWMVTSLVAVSTLTAGLASAFTVLLSGSTQEKVRDPEGLSRLRVATVNGTSGMELAKRRQLRIVATDSLEKGVEAVLTNTADALIFDRPALRYHLKLNPDLAVNLAAFTLAEETYGFVLRTDDPLRTPLDVSILKLQRQGQVEAMVNTLLN
;
A
#
# COMPACT_ATOMS: atom_id res chain seq x y z
N MET A 1 14.52 -31.36 -24.36
CA MET A 1 15.98 -31.54 -24.54
C MET A 1 16.66 -31.07 -23.27
N ALA A 2 17.13 -32.04 -22.54
CA ALA A 2 18.34 -32.20 -21.70
C ALA A 2 18.52 -31.12 -20.61
N SER A 3 18.26 -31.35 -19.32
CA SER A 3 18.91 -32.31 -18.41
C SER A 3 20.38 -31.98 -18.18
N LEU A 4 20.74 -31.49 -16.99
CA LEU A 4 21.90 -31.94 -16.22
C LEU A 4 21.75 -31.53 -14.74
N LEU A 5 21.55 -32.46 -13.94
CA LEU A 5 21.91 -32.94 -12.63
C LEU A 5 23.42 -32.82 -12.34
N MET A 6 23.75 -32.45 -11.09
CA MET A 6 24.86 -32.98 -10.26
C MET A 6 24.81 -32.20 -8.93
N SER A 7 24.43 -32.71 -7.83
CA SER A 7 24.70 -33.90 -6.99
C SER A 7 26.10 -33.90 -6.35
N ILE A 8 26.09 -34.14 -5.00
CA ILE A 8 27.10 -34.79 -4.15
C ILE A 8 28.14 -33.82 -3.56
N HIS A 9 28.35 -33.65 -2.22
CA HIS A 9 28.83 -34.65 -1.27
C HIS A 9 28.77 -34.15 0.16
N ASP A 10 28.11 -34.87 1.06
CA ASP A 10 28.59 -35.14 2.40
C ASP A 10 29.73 -36.15 2.33
N PRO A 11 30.65 -36.21 3.27
CA PRO A 11 30.57 -37.19 4.33
C PRO A 11 31.22 -36.78 5.67
N CYS A 12 30.61 -37.19 6.76
CA CYS A 12 30.94 -38.40 7.57
C CYS A 12 32.15 -38.32 8.50
N ILE A 13 31.89 -38.48 9.79
CA ILE A 13 32.19 -39.63 10.67
C ILE A 13 33.53 -39.63 11.40
N ALA A 14 33.38 -39.94 12.67
CA ALA A 14 34.21 -40.70 13.62
C ALA A 14 35.17 -39.86 14.48
N ASP A 15 35.43 -40.10 15.71
CA ASP A 15 35.20 -41.32 16.53
C ASP A 15 35.49 -41.00 18.00
N ARG A 16 34.92 -41.78 18.88
CA ARG A 16 35.31 -42.00 20.31
C ARG A 16 36.63 -42.82 20.33
N PRO A 17 37.30 -43.15 21.47
CA PRO A 17 36.77 -43.40 22.81
C PRO A 17 37.76 -43.19 23.99
N GLY A 18 37.30 -43.52 25.17
CA GLY A 18 37.97 -44.20 26.25
C GLY A 18 38.56 -43.32 27.37
N GLY A 19 38.37 -43.63 28.56
CA GLY A 19 38.46 -44.69 29.45
C GLY A 19 38.41 -44.20 30.88
N ILE A 20 37.59 -44.73 31.73
CA ILE A 20 37.79 -45.67 32.81
C ILE A 20 38.95 -45.35 33.79
N SER A 21 38.60 -45.10 35.04
CA SER A 21 39.19 -45.69 36.26
C SER A 21 38.49 -45.07 37.48
N ARG A 22 37.67 -45.70 38.20
CA ARG A 22 37.71 -46.71 39.30
C ARG A 22 38.76 -46.44 40.39
N GLY A 23 38.26 -46.53 41.59
CA GLY A 23 38.94 -46.84 42.84
C GLY A 23 38.71 -45.80 43.94
N ASP A 24 38.40 -46.05 45.03
CA ASP A 24 38.13 -47.18 45.94
C ASP A 24 38.01 -46.56 47.32
N GLU A 25 36.99 -46.85 48.02
CA GLU A 25 36.83 -47.54 49.32
C GLU A 25 37.61 -47.05 50.53
N ARG A 26 36.84 -47.06 51.61
CA ARG A 26 37.21 -47.35 53.06
C ARG A 26 37.63 -46.14 53.90
N ASP A 27 37.25 -46.04 55.03
CA ASP A 27 36.50 -46.82 56.07
C ASP A 27 36.57 -46.05 57.41
N ARG A 28 35.61 -46.32 58.30
CA ARG A 28 35.72 -46.34 59.79
C ARG A 28 35.83 -44.99 60.54
N GLN A 29 35.10 -44.68 61.49
CA GLN A 29 34.59 -45.31 62.67
C GLN A 29 34.03 -44.24 63.65
N THR A 30 32.86 -44.45 64.12
CA THR A 30 32.38 -43.96 65.44
C THR A 30 33.20 -44.61 66.59
N PRO A 31 33.18 -44.20 67.87
CA PRO A 31 32.01 -43.77 68.64
C PRO A 31 32.35 -42.74 69.74
N GLY A 32 31.29 -42.28 70.45
CA GLY A 32 31.52 -41.60 71.71
C GLY A 32 30.24 -41.01 72.36
N ALA A 33 29.52 -41.85 73.00
CA ALA A 33 28.42 -41.48 73.90
C ALA A 33 28.86 -40.71 75.12
N ALA A 34 28.14 -39.65 75.46
CA ALA A 34 28.10 -39.18 76.87
C ALA A 34 26.71 -38.62 77.19
N LEU A 35 26.02 -39.38 77.97
CA LEU A 35 24.85 -39.04 78.74
C LEU A 35 25.13 -37.95 79.78
N ILE A 36 24.37 -36.88 79.87
CA ILE A 36 24.05 -36.12 81.08
C ILE A 36 22.65 -35.56 80.97
N ARG A 37 21.74 -36.15 81.51
CA ARG A 37 20.81 -36.06 82.65
C ARG A 37 20.27 -34.64 82.89
N ASN A 38 19.01 -34.45 82.52
CA ASN A 38 17.85 -33.97 83.29
C ASN A 38 18.01 -32.73 84.21
N ARG A 39 17.29 -31.66 83.80
CA ARG A 39 16.45 -30.90 84.74
C ARG A 39 15.45 -30.02 83.97
N ARG A 40 14.16 -30.32 84.13
CA ARG A 40 13.05 -29.40 83.80
C ARG A 40 12.96 -28.31 84.88
N PRO A 41 12.54 -27.11 84.49
CA PRO A 41 11.54 -26.46 85.36
C PRO A 41 10.27 -26.10 84.55
N LEU A 42 9.19 -26.45 85.15
CA LEU A 42 7.87 -25.92 84.91
C LEU A 42 7.85 -24.41 85.14
N PHE A 43 7.57 -23.61 84.04
CA PHE A 43 7.03 -22.26 84.29
C PHE A 43 6.11 -21.84 83.13
N LYS A 44 4.81 -21.74 83.50
CA LYS A 44 3.76 -20.84 82.99
C LYS A 44 3.37 -20.88 81.52
N ARG A 45 2.44 -21.76 81.20
CA ARG A 45 1.35 -21.54 80.28
C ARG A 45 0.58 -20.26 80.63
N ARG A 46 0.86 -19.13 80.04
CA ARG A 46 -0.04 -17.95 79.99
C ARG A 46 0.58 -16.80 79.18
N SER A 47 1.02 -17.01 77.93
CA SER A 47 1.38 -15.87 77.03
C SER A 47 1.48 -16.23 75.57
N LEU A 48 0.88 -17.33 75.07
CA LEU A 48 0.96 -17.73 73.68
C LEU A 48 -0.33 -17.47 72.86
N ILE A 49 -1.35 -16.86 73.46
CA ILE A 49 -2.63 -16.54 72.78
C ILE A 49 -2.65 -15.09 72.30
N ALA A 50 -1.86 -14.19 72.86
CA ALA A 50 -1.84 -12.76 72.39
C ALA A 50 -0.93 -12.49 71.22
N THR A 51 0.08 -13.34 70.97
CA THR A 51 1.01 -13.15 69.79
C THR A 51 0.49 -13.79 68.51
N GLY A 52 -0.44 -14.74 68.58
CA GLY A 52 -1.07 -15.36 67.36
C GLY A 52 -2.12 -14.48 66.73
N LEU A 53 -2.77 -13.57 67.45
CA LEU A 53 -3.81 -12.70 66.94
C LEU A 53 -3.26 -11.47 66.25
N ILE A 54 -2.03 -11.03 66.54
CA ILE A 54 -1.35 -9.90 65.90
C ILE A 54 -0.69 -10.35 64.54
N ALA A 55 -0.26 -11.61 64.48
CA ALA A 55 0.28 -12.16 63.22
C ALA A 55 -0.81 -12.49 62.18
N LEU A 56 -2.08 -12.71 62.59
CA LEU A 56 -3.20 -12.94 61.63
C LEU A 56 -3.80 -11.64 61.11
N LEU A 57 -3.59 -10.49 61.77
CA LEU A 57 -4.03 -9.17 61.29
C LEU A 57 -3.00 -8.48 60.37
N ALA A 58 -1.77 -8.97 60.30
CA ALA A 58 -0.75 -8.46 59.39
C ALA A 58 -0.80 -9.10 57.96
N TRP A 59 -1.72 -10.07 57.77
CA TRP A 59 -1.95 -10.69 56.43
C TRP A 59 -3.29 -10.28 55.81
N ALA A 60 -3.94 -9.25 56.34
CA ALA A 60 -4.93 -8.52 55.58
C ALA A 60 -4.14 -7.76 54.49
N GLY A 61 -3.93 -8.42 53.36
CA GLY A 61 -3.35 -7.79 52.17
C GLY A 61 -4.06 -6.47 51.91
N VAL A 62 -3.33 -5.39 52.00
CA VAL A 62 -3.80 -4.10 51.53
C VAL A 62 -4.28 -4.38 50.10
N PRO A 63 -5.53 -4.12 49.72
CA PRO A 63 -5.93 -4.24 48.34
C PRO A 63 -4.99 -3.33 47.55
N VAL A 64 -4.12 -3.92 46.75
CA VAL A 64 -3.41 -3.17 45.72
C VAL A 64 -4.51 -2.70 44.80
N VAL A 65 -4.94 -1.45 45.02
CA VAL A 65 -5.80 -0.78 44.03
C VAL A 65 -4.98 -0.77 42.77
N ALA A 66 -5.36 -1.60 41.78
CA ALA A 66 -4.73 -1.59 40.50
C ALA A 66 -4.84 -0.14 39.96
N GLN A 67 -3.70 0.50 39.77
CA GLN A 67 -3.68 1.86 39.26
C GLN A 67 -4.29 1.85 37.87
N THR A 68 -5.32 2.64 37.64
CA THR A 68 -5.95 2.81 36.33
C THR A 68 -4.93 3.44 35.40
N LEU A 69 -4.64 2.78 34.28
CA LEU A 69 -3.71 3.28 33.27
C LEU A 69 -4.31 4.46 32.50
N ARG A 70 -3.54 5.49 32.34
CA ARG A 70 -3.84 6.63 31.45
C ARG A 70 -3.38 6.28 30.04
N VAL A 71 -4.32 5.98 29.15
CA VAL A 71 -4.03 5.53 27.80
C VAL A 71 -4.33 6.63 26.81
N GLY A 72 -3.29 7.26 26.29
CA GLY A 72 -3.39 8.23 25.23
C GLY A 72 -3.85 7.58 23.91
N VAL A 73 -4.71 8.26 23.17
CA VAL A 73 -5.24 7.77 21.89
C VAL A 73 -4.97 8.81 20.82
N SER A 74 -4.29 8.43 19.74
CA SER A 74 -4.09 9.29 18.59
C SER A 74 -4.19 8.51 17.28
N GLY A 75 -4.74 9.12 16.25
CA GLY A 75 -4.83 8.55 14.90
C GLY A 75 -6.11 8.89 14.19
N SER A 76 -6.31 8.28 13.04
CA SER A 76 -7.48 8.46 12.20
C SER A 76 -8.17 7.13 11.88
N ALA A 77 -9.39 7.22 11.38
CA ALA A 77 -10.12 6.05 10.91
C ALA A 77 -9.34 5.29 9.81
N PRO A 78 -9.37 3.94 9.81
CA PRO A 78 -10.20 3.04 10.61
C PRO A 78 -9.57 2.61 11.95
N PHE A 79 -8.40 3.11 12.31
CA PHE A 79 -7.67 2.69 13.51
C PHE A 79 -8.22 3.34 14.79
N VAL A 80 -8.56 4.62 14.69
CA VAL A 80 -9.21 5.40 15.71
C VAL A 80 -10.41 6.10 15.07
N ILE A 81 -11.60 5.83 15.58
CA ILE A 81 -12.87 6.39 15.10
C ILE A 81 -13.55 7.01 16.32
N GLU A 82 -13.77 8.30 16.25
CA GLU A 82 -14.56 9.03 17.26
C GLU A 82 -16.05 8.87 16.96
N ASP A 83 -16.84 8.54 17.95
CA ASP A 83 -18.30 8.49 17.80
C ASP A 83 -18.85 9.92 17.87
N PRO A 84 -19.47 10.46 16.80
CA PRO A 84 -19.98 11.82 16.80
C PRO A 84 -21.19 12.02 17.73
N VAL A 85 -21.78 10.98 18.28
CA VAL A 85 -23.00 11.00 19.12
C VAL A 85 -22.71 10.63 20.57
N GLY A 86 -21.52 10.08 20.87
CA GLY A 86 -21.14 9.63 22.19
C GLY A 86 -19.65 9.85 22.49
N ASP A 87 -19.26 9.80 23.75
CA ASP A 87 -17.85 9.91 24.18
C ASP A 87 -17.04 8.63 23.89
N GLY A 88 -17.53 7.79 22.98
CA GLY A 88 -16.95 6.48 22.68
C GLY A 88 -15.88 6.54 21.59
N LEU A 89 -14.70 5.96 21.88
CA LEU A 89 -13.67 5.67 20.89
C LEU A 89 -13.79 4.23 20.41
N SER A 90 -13.68 4.01 19.12
CA SER A 90 -13.71 2.70 18.45
C SER A 90 -12.62 2.59 17.39
N GLY A 91 -12.51 1.46 16.70
CA GLY A 91 -11.55 1.25 15.64
C GLY A 91 -10.51 0.19 15.94
N ILE A 92 -9.69 -0.13 14.96
CA ILE A 92 -8.76 -1.28 15.02
C ILE A 92 -7.81 -1.18 16.21
N SER A 93 -7.17 -0.02 16.42
CA SER A 93 -6.23 0.16 17.54
C SER A 93 -6.91 0.07 18.89
N ILE A 94 -8.12 0.61 18.99
CA ILE A 94 -8.93 0.56 20.22
C ILE A 94 -9.35 -0.88 20.53
N ASP A 95 -9.78 -1.64 19.52
CA ASP A 95 -10.20 -3.03 19.71
C ASP A 95 -9.02 -3.96 20.04
N VAL A 96 -7.85 -3.72 19.43
CA VAL A 96 -6.61 -4.41 19.80
C VAL A 96 -6.24 -4.11 21.26
N TRP A 97 -6.24 -2.83 21.64
CA TRP A 97 -5.94 -2.43 23.02
C TRP A 97 -6.92 -3.05 24.01
N ARG A 98 -8.23 -2.98 23.75
CA ARG A 98 -9.27 -3.55 24.62
C ARG A 98 -9.01 -5.03 24.90
N ARG A 99 -8.67 -5.82 23.89
CA ARG A 99 -8.35 -7.25 24.06
C ARG A 99 -7.03 -7.48 24.80
N VAL A 100 -6.03 -6.64 24.54
CA VAL A 100 -4.74 -6.70 25.23
C VAL A 100 -4.89 -6.35 26.71
N ALA A 101 -5.64 -5.30 27.02
CA ALA A 101 -5.93 -4.87 28.38
C ALA A 101 -6.74 -5.92 29.15
N GLU A 102 -7.78 -6.49 28.53
CA GLU A 102 -8.58 -7.58 29.08
C GLU A 102 -7.74 -8.82 29.38
N ALA A 103 -6.84 -9.20 28.47
CA ALA A 103 -5.97 -10.37 28.66
C ALA A 103 -4.93 -10.21 29.78
N ASN A 104 -4.70 -8.98 30.26
CA ASN A 104 -3.74 -8.65 31.29
C ASN A 104 -4.38 -8.03 32.54
N ASP A 105 -5.73 -8.05 32.64
CA ASP A 105 -6.51 -7.47 33.76
C ASP A 105 -6.13 -6.00 34.04
N LEU A 106 -5.92 -5.18 32.99
CA LEU A 106 -5.50 -3.79 33.11
C LEU A 106 -6.72 -2.84 33.07
N PRO A 107 -7.08 -2.16 34.16
CA PRO A 107 -8.04 -1.06 34.14
C PRO A 107 -7.40 0.16 33.48
N TYR A 108 -8.14 0.87 32.60
CA TYR A 108 -7.62 2.01 31.87
C TYR A 108 -8.68 3.07 31.56
N ASP A 109 -8.22 4.30 31.37
CA ASP A 109 -9.00 5.43 30.85
C ASP A 109 -8.38 5.90 29.53
N LEU A 110 -9.21 6.15 28.52
CA LEU A 110 -8.77 6.64 27.20
C LEU A 110 -8.72 8.17 27.22
N ILE A 111 -7.59 8.74 26.79
CA ILE A 111 -7.32 10.18 26.77
C ILE A 111 -6.95 10.58 25.33
N PRO A 112 -7.83 11.25 24.57
CA PRO A 112 -7.53 11.71 23.22
C PRO A 112 -6.28 12.61 23.18
N GLN A 113 -5.48 12.46 22.15
CA GLN A 113 -4.27 13.23 21.89
C GLN A 113 -4.38 13.88 20.50
N ASP A 114 -4.00 15.15 20.39
CA ASP A 114 -4.11 15.94 19.15
C ASP A 114 -3.32 15.34 17.97
N SER A 115 -2.21 14.69 18.26
CA SER A 115 -1.34 14.07 17.25
C SER A 115 -0.51 12.93 17.85
N ALA A 116 0.07 12.09 16.99
CA ALA A 116 1.01 11.05 17.41
C ALA A 116 2.23 11.64 18.15
N ASP A 117 2.76 12.77 17.66
CA ASP A 117 3.92 13.41 18.28
C ASP A 117 3.56 14.06 19.63
N ALA A 118 2.36 14.63 19.77
CA ALA A 118 1.85 15.12 21.06
C ALA A 118 1.67 13.98 22.07
N GLY A 119 1.09 12.85 21.64
CA GLY A 119 0.95 11.67 22.48
C GLY A 119 2.30 11.07 22.89
N ILE A 120 3.29 11.06 22.00
CA ILE A 120 4.66 10.63 22.34
C ILE A 120 5.27 11.56 23.40
N ALA A 121 5.13 12.86 23.27
CA ALA A 121 5.60 13.82 24.27
C ALA A 121 4.90 13.60 25.62
N ALA A 122 3.60 13.31 25.63
CA ALA A 122 2.86 13.01 26.85
C ALA A 122 3.34 11.72 27.54
N VAL A 123 3.84 10.71 26.78
CA VAL A 123 4.50 9.52 27.37
C VAL A 123 5.86 9.90 27.97
N GLU A 124 6.66 10.73 27.27
CA GLU A 124 7.96 11.22 27.75
C GLU A 124 7.81 12.02 29.05
N GLU A 125 6.76 12.86 29.16
CA GLU A 125 6.47 13.72 30.31
C GLU A 125 5.68 13.01 31.42
N GLU A 126 5.40 11.71 31.28
CA GLU A 126 4.62 10.90 32.23
C GLU A 126 3.17 11.38 32.42
N GLU A 127 2.61 12.10 31.46
CA GLU A 127 1.20 12.51 31.49
C GLU A 127 0.26 11.35 31.17
N ILE A 128 0.72 10.43 30.30
CA ILE A 128 0.06 9.16 29.96
C ILE A 128 1.03 8.00 30.10
N ASP A 129 0.49 6.82 30.37
CA ASP A 129 1.28 5.61 30.63
C ASP A 129 1.56 4.83 29.35
N VAL A 130 0.60 4.81 28.43
CA VAL A 130 0.68 4.13 27.11
C VAL A 130 0.02 5.01 26.06
N LEU A 131 0.62 5.12 24.87
CA LEU A 131 -0.02 5.73 23.71
C LEU A 131 -0.43 4.64 22.71
N ILE A 132 -1.70 4.63 22.33
CA ILE A 132 -2.25 3.71 21.33
C ILE A 132 -2.74 4.44 20.09
N GLY A 133 -2.75 3.74 18.96
CA GLY A 133 -3.13 4.29 17.66
C GLY A 133 -2.29 3.66 16.55
N PRO A 134 -2.45 4.08 15.30
CA PRO A 134 -1.57 3.70 14.19
C PRO A 134 -0.23 4.44 14.29
N ILE A 135 0.48 4.25 15.40
CA ILE A 135 1.73 4.94 15.67
C ILE A 135 2.86 4.21 14.99
N SER A 136 3.37 4.78 13.89
CA SER A 136 4.46 4.18 13.11
C SER A 136 5.75 4.14 13.90
N VAL A 137 6.37 2.96 13.94
CA VAL A 137 7.70 2.73 14.50
C VAL A 137 8.73 3.27 13.51
N THR A 138 9.27 4.45 13.77
CA THR A 138 10.29 5.08 12.90
C THR A 138 11.63 5.17 13.61
N ALA A 139 12.72 5.26 12.81
CA ALA A 139 14.06 5.37 13.37
C ALA A 139 14.24 6.63 14.25
N SER A 140 13.58 7.73 13.89
CA SER A 140 13.62 8.98 14.67
C SER A 140 12.94 8.84 16.02
N ARG A 141 11.80 8.11 16.07
CA ARG A 141 11.07 7.85 17.31
C ARG A 141 11.79 6.84 18.20
N LEU A 142 12.34 5.76 17.61
CA LEU A 142 13.16 4.77 18.34
C LEU A 142 14.50 5.34 18.85
N ALA A 143 14.98 6.44 18.28
CA ALA A 143 16.19 7.09 18.76
C ALA A 143 15.97 7.93 20.05
N LYS A 144 14.74 8.12 20.49
CA LYS A 144 14.39 8.78 21.75
C LYS A 144 14.63 7.83 22.91
N PRO A 145 15.49 8.17 23.88
CA PRO A 145 15.85 7.23 24.96
C PRO A 145 14.75 7.03 26.00
N GLU A 146 13.78 7.94 26.06
CA GLU A 146 12.71 7.93 27.07
C GLU A 146 11.55 6.99 26.71
N ILE A 147 11.43 6.62 25.43
CA ILE A 147 10.30 5.80 24.96
C ILE A 147 10.77 4.53 24.26
N ASP A 148 9.86 3.56 24.24
CA ASP A 148 10.01 2.32 23.50
C ASP A 148 8.67 1.92 22.88
N PHE A 149 8.70 0.95 21.98
CA PHE A 149 7.52 0.44 21.28
C PHE A 149 7.26 -1.01 21.67
N THR A 150 5.99 -1.39 21.70
CA THR A 150 5.61 -2.81 21.72
C THR A 150 5.98 -3.46 20.39
N GLN A 151 5.87 -4.80 20.34
CA GLN A 151 5.81 -5.51 19.07
C GLN A 151 4.71 -4.88 18.21
N PRO A 152 4.96 -4.69 16.89
CA PRO A 152 3.95 -4.14 16.00
C PRO A 152 2.68 -5.00 16.02
N TYR A 153 1.53 -4.41 16.21
CA TYR A 153 0.26 -5.13 16.11
C TYR A 153 -0.25 -5.21 14.65
N TYR A 154 0.16 -4.28 13.79
CA TYR A 154 -0.23 -4.22 12.37
C TYR A 154 0.92 -3.72 11.51
N ILE A 155 0.98 -4.21 10.27
CA ILE A 155 1.99 -3.83 9.28
C ILE A 155 1.27 -3.56 7.96
N ASP A 156 1.50 -2.41 7.36
CA ASP A 156 1.05 -2.05 6.01
C ASP A 156 2.08 -1.12 5.35
N ARG A 157 1.68 -0.38 4.37
CA ARG A 157 2.56 0.53 3.63
C ARG A 157 1.94 1.91 3.50
N ALA A 158 2.77 2.94 3.45
CA ALA A 158 2.33 4.27 3.11
C ALA A 158 1.76 4.29 1.68
N GLY A 159 0.55 4.83 1.55
CA GLY A 159 -0.17 5.01 0.29
C GLY A 159 -0.01 6.40 -0.29
N VAL A 160 -0.40 6.55 -1.55
CA VAL A 160 -0.42 7.83 -2.24
C VAL A 160 -1.80 8.03 -2.86
N LEU A 161 -2.44 9.14 -2.54
CA LEU A 161 -3.67 9.58 -3.18
C LEU A 161 -3.34 10.57 -4.29
N LEU A 162 -3.93 10.36 -5.46
CA LEU A 162 -3.73 11.18 -6.65
C LEU A 162 -5.07 11.74 -7.13
N PRO A 163 -5.12 12.93 -7.73
CA PRO A 163 -6.34 13.45 -8.32
C PRO A 163 -6.80 12.56 -9.47
N GLN A 164 -8.09 12.23 -9.50
CA GLN A 164 -8.69 11.56 -10.64
C GLN A 164 -8.78 12.56 -11.80
N GLN A 165 -7.99 12.33 -12.84
CA GLN A 165 -8.13 13.10 -14.05
C GLN A 165 -9.44 12.70 -14.74
N ARG A 166 -10.49 13.47 -14.56
CA ARG A 166 -11.67 13.38 -15.42
C ARG A 166 -11.20 13.78 -16.81
N ALA A 167 -11.10 12.81 -17.73
CA ALA A 167 -10.85 13.13 -19.12
C ALA A 167 -12.07 13.93 -19.62
N ASP A 168 -11.90 15.24 -19.72
CA ASP A 168 -12.91 16.12 -20.27
C ASP A 168 -13.22 15.71 -21.72
N LEU A 169 -14.51 15.63 -22.06
CA LEU A 169 -14.96 15.30 -23.42
C LEU A 169 -14.35 16.25 -24.45
N SER A 170 -14.14 17.51 -24.10
CA SER A 170 -13.51 18.50 -24.96
C SER A 170 -12.06 18.16 -25.28
N SER A 171 -11.29 17.68 -24.31
CA SER A 171 -9.90 17.23 -24.54
C SER A 171 -9.83 15.95 -25.39
N ARG A 172 -10.83 15.07 -25.28
CA ARG A 172 -10.95 13.88 -26.14
C ARG A 172 -11.29 14.25 -27.56
N LEU A 173 -12.17 15.23 -27.77
CA LEU A 173 -12.53 15.74 -29.09
C LEU A 173 -11.39 16.54 -29.75
N GLN A 174 -10.60 17.27 -28.98
CA GLN A 174 -9.42 17.97 -29.51
C GLN A 174 -8.40 17.02 -30.17
N VAL A 175 -8.30 15.78 -29.72
CA VAL A 175 -7.43 14.77 -30.34
C VAL A 175 -7.90 14.43 -31.74
N LEU A 176 -9.23 14.43 -32.02
CA LEU A 176 -9.81 14.16 -33.33
C LEU A 176 -9.57 15.31 -34.35
N PHE A 177 -9.33 16.52 -33.87
CA PHE A 177 -9.04 17.71 -34.68
C PHE A 177 -7.56 18.13 -34.62
N GLY A 178 -6.71 17.27 -34.03
CA GLY A 178 -5.29 17.54 -33.89
C GLY A 178 -4.53 17.46 -35.23
N TRP A 179 -3.34 18.06 -35.27
CA TRP A 179 -2.44 18.07 -36.44
C TRP A 179 -2.18 16.67 -37.02
N ALA A 180 -2.19 15.64 -36.18
CA ALA A 180 -2.01 14.25 -36.57
C ALA A 180 -3.12 13.75 -37.53
N VAL A 181 -4.38 14.14 -37.30
CA VAL A 181 -5.51 13.76 -38.16
C VAL A 181 -5.46 14.53 -39.48
N ILE A 182 -5.19 15.84 -39.43
CA ILE A 182 -5.05 16.66 -40.62
C ILE A 182 -3.91 16.14 -41.50
N SER A 183 -2.75 15.84 -40.91
CA SER A 183 -1.61 15.28 -41.66
C SER A 183 -1.93 13.92 -42.28
N SER A 184 -2.67 13.06 -41.57
CA SER A 184 -3.08 11.74 -42.09
C SER A 184 -4.02 11.87 -43.30
N ILE A 185 -4.94 12.82 -43.27
CA ILE A 185 -5.83 13.12 -44.43
C ILE A 185 -5.02 13.64 -45.60
N LEU A 186 -4.06 14.54 -45.38
CA LEU A 186 -3.18 15.05 -46.42
C LEU A 186 -2.32 13.96 -47.07
N VAL A 187 -1.77 13.04 -46.25
CA VAL A 187 -1.02 11.88 -46.72
C VAL A 187 -1.92 10.97 -47.56
N LEU A 188 -3.11 10.64 -47.10
CA LEU A 188 -4.08 9.83 -47.84
C LEU A 188 -4.42 10.47 -49.17
N PHE A 189 -4.76 11.77 -49.16
CA PHE A 189 -5.05 12.51 -50.39
C PHE A 189 -3.88 12.48 -51.38
N SER A 190 -2.65 12.68 -50.89
CA SER A 190 -1.44 12.63 -51.71
C SER A 190 -1.21 11.25 -52.34
N VAL A 191 -1.42 10.18 -51.57
CA VAL A 191 -1.32 8.80 -52.07
C VAL A 191 -2.37 8.53 -53.16
N LEU A 192 -3.64 8.92 -52.90
CA LEU A 192 -4.70 8.78 -53.92
C LEU A 192 -4.42 9.58 -55.20
N LEU A 193 -3.84 10.78 -55.05
CA LEU A 193 -3.42 11.61 -56.18
C LEU A 193 -2.33 10.91 -57.01
N VAL A 194 -1.33 10.35 -56.33
CA VAL A 194 -0.24 9.62 -57.03
C VAL A 194 -0.78 8.40 -57.74
N VAL A 195 -1.53 7.53 -57.07
CA VAL A 195 -2.11 6.33 -57.66
C VAL A 195 -3.07 6.68 -58.80
N GLY A 196 -3.96 7.66 -58.57
CA GLY A 196 -4.91 8.13 -59.56
C GLY A 196 -4.22 8.69 -60.83
N THR A 197 -3.11 9.42 -60.65
CA THR A 197 -2.30 9.92 -61.75
C THR A 197 -1.66 8.79 -62.54
N PHE A 198 -1.10 7.78 -61.85
CA PHE A 198 -0.51 6.62 -62.53
C PHE A 198 -1.56 5.84 -63.34
N ILE A 199 -2.74 5.58 -62.80
CA ILE A 199 -3.85 4.93 -63.49
C ILE A 199 -4.25 5.74 -64.71
N TRP A 200 -4.45 7.07 -64.57
CA TRP A 200 -4.77 7.96 -65.66
C TRP A 200 -3.71 7.95 -66.79
N LEU A 201 -2.42 8.05 -66.44
CA LEU A 201 -1.32 8.04 -67.44
C LEU A 201 -1.31 6.78 -68.28
N VAL A 202 -1.70 5.64 -67.69
CA VAL A 202 -1.69 4.36 -68.41
C VAL A 202 -2.99 4.15 -69.20
N GLU A 203 -4.15 4.61 -68.67
CA GLU A 203 -5.47 4.29 -69.22
C GLU A 203 -6.00 5.35 -70.25
N HIS A 204 -5.61 6.63 -70.13
CA HIS A 204 -6.26 7.73 -70.85
C HIS A 204 -6.28 7.58 -72.37
N ARG A 205 -5.38 6.77 -72.93
CA ARG A 205 -5.32 6.55 -74.39
C ARG A 205 -6.22 5.39 -74.84
N GLU A 206 -6.28 4.33 -74.10
CA GLU A 206 -6.99 3.10 -74.48
C GLU A 206 -8.40 3.06 -73.82
N ASN A 207 -8.66 3.85 -72.78
CA ASN A 207 -9.89 3.88 -72.04
C ASN A 207 -10.40 5.32 -71.78
N PRO A 208 -10.58 6.13 -72.88
CA PRO A 208 -10.94 7.56 -72.73
C PRO A 208 -12.33 7.81 -72.18
N GLU A 209 -13.26 6.86 -72.23
CA GLU A 209 -14.60 6.96 -71.69
C GLU A 209 -14.58 6.96 -70.18
N GLN A 210 -13.73 6.16 -69.56
CA GLN A 210 -13.62 6.08 -68.11
C GLN A 210 -12.54 7.01 -67.54
N PHE A 211 -11.42 7.19 -68.27
CA PHE A 211 -10.30 8.04 -67.88
C PHE A 211 -10.03 9.07 -68.99
N PRO A 212 -10.75 10.21 -69.02
CA PRO A 212 -10.63 11.21 -70.08
C PRO A 212 -9.20 11.71 -70.26
N PRO A 213 -8.83 12.09 -71.53
CA PRO A 213 -7.48 12.60 -71.85
C PRO A 213 -7.11 13.91 -71.17
N GLN A 214 -8.14 14.69 -70.74
CA GLN A 214 -7.92 15.93 -70.02
C GLN A 214 -7.36 15.59 -68.62
N PRO A 215 -6.24 16.22 -68.20
CA PRO A 215 -5.58 15.82 -66.92
C PRO A 215 -6.47 15.93 -65.72
N LEU A 216 -7.19 17.02 -65.50
CA LEU A 216 -7.97 17.25 -64.28
C LEU A 216 -9.10 16.24 -64.11
N PRO A 217 -10.04 16.04 -65.05
CA PRO A 217 -11.08 15.02 -64.91
C PRO A 217 -10.54 13.58 -64.94
N GLY A 218 -9.46 13.34 -65.71
CA GLY A 218 -8.86 12.02 -65.79
C GLY A 218 -8.18 11.58 -64.49
N ILE A 219 -7.41 12.46 -63.88
CA ILE A 219 -6.80 12.23 -62.57
C ILE A 219 -7.89 12.10 -61.48
N ALA A 220 -8.92 12.94 -61.53
CA ALA A 220 -10.04 12.85 -60.60
C ALA A 220 -10.75 11.48 -60.67
N ASN A 221 -10.98 10.95 -61.89
CA ASN A 221 -11.53 9.61 -62.08
C ASN A 221 -10.57 8.51 -61.59
N GLY A 222 -9.25 8.68 -61.78
CA GLY A 222 -8.23 7.78 -61.24
C GLY A 222 -8.19 7.80 -59.70
N MET A 223 -8.30 8.97 -59.09
CA MET A 223 -8.42 9.10 -57.62
C MET A 223 -9.69 8.46 -57.09
N TRP A 224 -10.84 8.68 -57.80
CA TRP A 224 -12.09 8.02 -57.45
C TRP A 224 -11.96 6.50 -57.46
N PHE A 225 -11.40 5.94 -58.56
CA PHE A 225 -11.12 4.53 -58.64
C PHE A 225 -10.23 4.03 -57.49
N ALA A 226 -9.13 4.77 -57.21
CA ALA A 226 -8.21 4.41 -56.14
C ALA A 226 -8.91 4.44 -54.74
N LEU A 227 -9.77 5.43 -54.47
CA LEU A 227 -10.54 5.55 -53.23
C LEU A 227 -11.54 4.41 -53.09
N VAL A 228 -12.32 4.12 -54.13
CA VAL A 228 -13.34 3.06 -54.14
C VAL A 228 -12.70 1.68 -53.94
N THR A 229 -11.50 1.49 -54.48
CA THR A 229 -10.70 0.27 -54.30
C THR A 229 -10.13 0.19 -52.88
N LEU A 230 -9.59 1.29 -52.34
CA LEU A 230 -9.08 1.37 -50.97
C LEU A 230 -10.16 1.04 -49.94
N THR A 231 -11.36 1.57 -50.14
CA THR A 231 -12.50 1.33 -49.22
C THR A 231 -13.18 -0.02 -49.45
N THR A 232 -12.69 -0.84 -50.35
CA THR A 232 -13.24 -2.16 -50.73
C THR A 232 -14.70 -2.13 -51.20
N VAL A 233 -15.24 -0.97 -51.60
CA VAL A 233 -16.62 -0.81 -52.05
C VAL A 233 -16.78 -1.38 -53.48
N GLY A 234 -15.84 -1.03 -54.40
CA GLY A 234 -15.79 -1.61 -55.75
C GLY A 234 -17.02 -1.38 -56.60
N TYR A 235 -17.47 -0.14 -56.82
CA TYR A 235 -18.67 0.15 -57.63
C TYR A 235 -18.58 -0.40 -59.08
N GLY A 236 -17.37 -0.55 -59.64
CA GLY A 236 -17.17 -1.07 -60.98
C GLY A 236 -17.47 -0.07 -62.09
N ASP A 237 -17.76 1.19 -61.77
CA ASP A 237 -18.02 2.28 -62.72
C ASP A 237 -16.73 2.77 -63.42
N LYS A 238 -15.59 2.54 -62.80
CA LYS A 238 -14.25 2.79 -63.36
C LYS A 238 -13.40 1.54 -63.14
N ALA A 239 -12.78 1.06 -64.26
CA ALA A 239 -11.91 -0.11 -64.19
C ALA A 239 -10.82 -0.02 -65.28
N PRO A 240 -9.53 -0.26 -64.95
CA PRO A 240 -8.44 -0.33 -65.89
C PRO A 240 -8.60 -1.52 -66.87
N ILE A 241 -8.39 -1.26 -68.16
CA ILE A 241 -8.46 -2.29 -69.18
C ILE A 241 -7.08 -2.69 -69.75
N THR A 242 -6.07 -1.80 -69.62
CA THR A 242 -4.71 -2.10 -70.06
C THR A 242 -4.00 -3.11 -69.14
N ARG A 243 -3.01 -3.83 -69.69
CA ARG A 243 -2.22 -4.79 -68.89
C ARG A 243 -1.43 -4.10 -67.79
N LEU A 244 -0.85 -2.92 -68.04
CA LEU A 244 -0.13 -2.13 -67.07
C LEU A 244 -1.08 -1.56 -66.01
N GLY A 245 -2.23 -1.01 -66.43
CA GLY A 245 -3.25 -0.51 -65.49
C GLY A 245 -3.76 -1.59 -64.53
N ARG A 246 -4.00 -2.81 -65.04
CA ARG A 246 -4.38 -3.96 -64.20
C ARG A 246 -3.26 -4.37 -63.21
N GLY A 247 -1.98 -4.28 -63.66
CA GLY A 247 -0.82 -4.54 -62.79
C GLY A 247 -0.72 -3.53 -61.65
N ILE A 248 -0.86 -2.22 -61.97
CA ILE A 248 -0.87 -1.15 -60.95
C ILE A 248 -2.05 -1.33 -60.00
N THR A 249 -3.23 -1.68 -60.51
CA THR A 249 -4.42 -1.96 -59.72
C THR A 249 -4.21 -3.12 -58.76
N ALA A 250 -3.63 -4.23 -59.21
CA ALA A 250 -3.34 -5.38 -58.36
C ALA A 250 -2.38 -5.01 -57.21
N ALA A 251 -1.31 -4.28 -57.53
CA ALA A 251 -0.39 -3.77 -56.49
C ALA A 251 -1.10 -2.83 -55.50
N TRP A 252 -1.96 -1.93 -55.99
CA TRP A 252 -2.76 -1.03 -55.17
C TRP A 252 -3.74 -1.79 -54.28
N MET A 253 -4.43 -2.82 -54.76
CA MET A 253 -5.34 -3.66 -53.97
C MET A 253 -4.63 -4.32 -52.78
N VAL A 254 -3.42 -4.87 -52.99
CA VAL A 254 -2.64 -5.48 -51.92
C VAL A 254 -2.19 -4.41 -50.90
N THR A 255 -1.67 -3.29 -51.40
CA THR A 255 -1.22 -2.19 -50.54
C THR A 255 -2.36 -1.60 -49.72
N SER A 256 -3.54 -1.38 -50.35
CA SER A 256 -4.72 -0.84 -49.66
C SER A 256 -5.25 -1.78 -48.60
N LEU A 257 -5.25 -3.10 -48.85
CA LEU A 257 -5.68 -4.09 -47.84
C LEU A 257 -4.78 -4.05 -46.59
N VAL A 258 -3.48 -3.99 -46.75
CA VAL A 258 -2.52 -3.86 -45.64
C VAL A 258 -2.72 -2.54 -44.91
N ALA A 259 -2.88 -1.43 -45.66
CA ALA A 259 -3.07 -0.10 -45.05
C ALA A 259 -4.35 -0.03 -44.21
N VAL A 260 -5.49 -0.52 -44.73
CA VAL A 260 -6.77 -0.54 -44.00
C VAL A 260 -6.70 -1.45 -42.76
N SER A 261 -6.08 -2.64 -42.90
CA SER A 261 -5.91 -3.56 -41.79
C SER A 261 -5.07 -2.94 -40.66
N THR A 262 -3.98 -2.26 -40.99
CA THR A 262 -3.11 -1.59 -40.03
C THR A 262 -3.84 -0.42 -39.34
N LEU A 263 -4.61 0.37 -40.09
CA LEU A 263 -5.40 1.46 -39.56
C LEU A 263 -6.47 0.94 -38.56
N THR A 264 -7.19 -0.12 -38.94
CA THR A 264 -8.22 -0.73 -38.11
C THR A 264 -7.62 -1.27 -36.78
N ALA A 265 -6.47 -1.95 -36.85
CA ALA A 265 -5.76 -2.43 -35.68
C ALA A 265 -5.29 -1.27 -34.78
N GLY A 266 -4.77 -0.20 -35.37
CA GLY A 266 -4.37 1.02 -34.67
C GLY A 266 -5.54 1.71 -33.95
N LEU A 267 -6.69 1.84 -34.66
CA LEU A 267 -7.92 2.40 -34.05
C LEU A 267 -8.44 1.52 -32.92
N ALA A 268 -8.49 0.21 -33.10
CA ALA A 268 -8.92 -0.70 -32.04
C ALA A 268 -8.03 -0.58 -30.78
N SER A 269 -6.72 -0.50 -30.96
CA SER A 269 -5.77 -0.26 -29.88
C SER A 269 -6.01 1.08 -29.19
N ALA A 270 -6.19 2.16 -29.96
CA ALA A 270 -6.47 3.49 -29.42
C ALA A 270 -7.79 3.54 -28.64
N PHE A 271 -8.86 2.90 -29.15
CA PHE A 271 -10.13 2.79 -28.45
C PHE A 271 -10.02 1.96 -27.17
N THR A 272 -9.26 0.87 -27.18
CA THR A 272 -9.02 0.08 -25.97
C THR A 272 -8.37 0.94 -24.89
N VAL A 273 -7.36 1.73 -25.22
CA VAL A 273 -6.70 2.65 -24.28
C VAL A 273 -7.67 3.72 -23.78
N LEU A 274 -8.51 4.29 -24.64
CA LEU A 274 -9.50 5.30 -24.27
C LEU A 274 -10.62 4.75 -23.38
N LEU A 275 -11.11 3.53 -23.66
CA LEU A 275 -12.20 2.90 -22.93
C LEU A 275 -11.72 2.27 -21.61
N SER A 276 -10.49 1.79 -21.54
CA SER A 276 -9.92 1.23 -20.31
C SER A 276 -9.75 2.27 -19.20
N GLY A 277 -10.11 3.53 -19.46
CA GLY A 277 -10.03 4.59 -18.44
C GLY A 277 -8.62 4.76 -17.88
N SER A 278 -7.61 4.25 -18.61
CA SER A 278 -6.23 4.52 -18.25
C SER A 278 -5.97 6.01 -18.45
N THR A 279 -6.50 6.77 -17.49
CA THR A 279 -5.91 8.02 -17.11
C THR A 279 -4.44 7.71 -17.01
N GLN A 280 -3.66 8.22 -17.90
CA GLN A 280 -2.22 8.10 -17.87
C GLN A 280 -1.82 8.68 -16.53
N GLU A 281 -1.67 7.80 -15.54
CA GLU A 281 -1.25 8.14 -14.21
C GLU A 281 0.09 8.85 -14.40
N LYS A 282 0.11 10.17 -14.24
CA LYS A 282 1.34 10.98 -14.38
C LYS A 282 2.44 10.42 -13.49
N VAL A 283 2.05 9.63 -12.51
CA VAL A 283 2.92 9.04 -11.50
C VAL A 283 2.64 7.54 -11.44
N ARG A 284 3.49 6.75 -12.06
CA ARG A 284 3.39 5.27 -12.06
C ARG A 284 4.28 4.61 -11.03
N ASP A 285 5.20 5.37 -10.45
CA ASP A 285 6.21 4.90 -9.51
C ASP A 285 6.49 5.97 -8.44
N PRO A 286 7.13 5.60 -7.33
CA PRO A 286 7.49 6.52 -6.26
C PRO A 286 8.43 7.66 -6.68
N GLU A 287 9.19 7.50 -7.75
CA GLU A 287 10.17 8.50 -8.22
C GLU A 287 9.47 9.70 -8.86
N GLY A 288 8.31 9.46 -9.48
CA GLY A 288 7.48 10.51 -10.07
C GLY A 288 6.99 11.56 -9.07
N LEU A 289 6.98 11.25 -7.76
CA LEU A 289 6.57 12.18 -6.71
C LEU A 289 7.53 13.36 -6.54
N SER A 290 8.80 13.22 -6.92
CA SER A 290 9.83 14.25 -6.74
C SER A 290 9.52 15.59 -7.44
N ARG A 291 8.68 15.56 -8.46
CA ARG A 291 8.27 16.73 -9.25
C ARG A 291 6.96 17.35 -8.79
N LEU A 292 6.27 16.73 -7.85
CA LEU A 292 4.95 17.08 -7.40
C LEU A 292 4.98 17.87 -6.09
N ARG A 293 3.92 18.65 -5.85
CA ARG A 293 3.60 19.19 -4.52
C ARG A 293 2.83 18.09 -3.78
N VAL A 294 3.41 17.62 -2.69
CA VAL A 294 2.87 16.47 -1.96
C VAL A 294 2.29 16.93 -0.63
N ALA A 295 0.99 16.76 -0.44
CA ALA A 295 0.35 16.96 0.84
C ALA A 295 0.79 15.88 1.83
N THR A 296 1.01 16.26 3.06
CA THR A 296 1.31 15.36 4.18
C THR A 296 0.73 15.94 5.46
N VAL A 297 0.27 15.06 6.35
CA VAL A 297 -0.28 15.49 7.64
C VAL A 297 0.85 15.68 8.65
N ASN A 298 0.80 16.78 9.40
CA ASN A 298 1.78 17.09 10.43
C ASN A 298 1.85 15.98 11.50
N GLY A 299 3.05 15.71 12.02
CA GLY A 299 3.26 14.71 13.08
C GLY A 299 3.08 13.26 12.63
N THR A 300 3.05 12.97 11.31
CA THR A 300 2.92 11.61 10.77
C THR A 300 4.21 11.10 10.14
N SER A 301 4.33 9.78 10.05
CA SER A 301 5.41 9.10 9.29
C SER A 301 5.45 9.51 7.82
N GLY A 302 4.28 9.81 7.22
CA GLY A 302 4.18 10.34 5.86
C GLY A 302 4.93 11.65 5.67
N MET A 303 4.84 12.57 6.64
CA MET A 303 5.61 13.83 6.65
C MET A 303 7.11 13.55 6.74
N GLU A 304 7.52 12.63 7.61
CA GLU A 304 8.93 12.26 7.78
C GLU A 304 9.48 11.60 6.49
N LEU A 305 8.70 10.71 5.88
CA LEU A 305 9.04 10.09 4.60
C LEU A 305 9.21 11.12 3.48
N ALA A 306 8.31 12.10 3.39
CA ALA A 306 8.38 13.17 2.41
C ALA A 306 9.64 14.05 2.60
N LYS A 307 9.98 14.36 3.86
CA LYS A 307 11.24 15.09 4.20
C LYS A 307 12.47 14.28 3.79
N ARG A 308 12.54 12.99 4.12
CA ARG A 308 13.67 12.12 3.73
C ARG A 308 13.86 12.02 2.22
N ARG A 309 12.75 12.04 1.47
CA ARG A 309 12.77 12.01 -0.01
C ARG A 309 12.91 13.39 -0.65
N GLN A 310 13.06 14.44 0.15
CA GLN A 310 13.19 15.82 -0.31
C GLN A 310 12.06 16.29 -1.25
N LEU A 311 10.82 15.86 -0.95
CA LEU A 311 9.64 16.21 -1.75
C LEU A 311 9.22 17.66 -1.46
N ARG A 312 8.45 18.26 -2.37
CA ARG A 312 7.83 19.58 -2.19
C ARG A 312 6.59 19.44 -1.31
N ILE A 313 6.76 19.67 -0.02
CA ILE A 313 5.73 19.39 0.98
C ILE A 313 4.69 20.52 1.05
N VAL A 314 3.41 20.13 1.07
CA VAL A 314 2.27 20.95 1.49
C VAL A 314 1.78 20.36 2.81
N ALA A 315 2.12 21.01 3.92
CA ALA A 315 1.74 20.53 5.25
C ALA A 315 0.25 20.79 5.52
N THR A 316 -0.43 19.77 6.09
CA THR A 316 -1.83 19.85 6.48
C THR A 316 -2.00 19.32 7.91
N ASP A 317 -3.11 19.67 8.57
CA ASP A 317 -3.32 19.29 9.97
C ASP A 317 -4.17 18.00 10.11
N SER A 318 -4.86 17.59 9.04
CA SER A 318 -5.68 16.36 9.04
C SER A 318 -5.69 15.68 7.67
N LEU A 319 -6.17 14.42 7.65
CA LEU A 319 -6.36 13.65 6.42
C LEU A 319 -7.34 14.37 5.47
N GLU A 320 -8.45 14.89 6.00
CA GLU A 320 -9.49 15.57 5.24
C GLU A 320 -8.94 16.81 4.53
N LYS A 321 -8.15 17.63 5.25
CA LYS A 321 -7.46 18.79 4.66
C LYS A 321 -6.43 18.37 3.61
N GLY A 322 -5.76 17.25 3.82
CA GLY A 322 -4.85 16.67 2.84
C GLY A 322 -5.57 16.25 1.55
N VAL A 323 -6.72 15.60 1.67
CA VAL A 323 -7.59 15.23 0.53
C VAL A 323 -8.14 16.48 -0.17
N GLU A 324 -8.62 17.47 0.59
CA GLU A 324 -9.08 18.74 0.06
C GLU A 324 -7.98 19.47 -0.73
N ALA A 325 -6.74 19.47 -0.24
CA ALA A 325 -5.61 20.06 -0.95
C ALA A 325 -5.37 19.41 -2.32
N VAL A 326 -5.61 18.10 -2.45
CA VAL A 326 -5.53 17.37 -3.73
C VAL A 326 -6.70 17.74 -4.63
N LEU A 327 -7.94 17.80 -4.09
CA LEU A 327 -9.13 18.13 -4.86
C LEU A 327 -9.11 19.57 -5.39
N THR A 328 -8.54 20.50 -4.62
CA THR A 328 -8.41 21.93 -4.99
C THR A 328 -7.15 22.24 -5.80
N ASN A 329 -6.38 21.22 -6.19
CA ASN A 329 -5.09 21.37 -6.88
C ASN A 329 -4.06 22.24 -6.12
N THR A 330 -4.18 22.38 -4.81
CA THR A 330 -3.15 22.98 -3.95
C THR A 330 -1.95 22.03 -3.79
N ALA A 331 -2.25 20.73 -3.75
CA ALA A 331 -1.27 19.65 -3.84
C ALA A 331 -1.58 18.75 -5.05
N ASP A 332 -0.56 18.08 -5.56
CA ASP A 332 -0.65 17.18 -6.70
C ASP A 332 -0.78 15.70 -6.27
N ALA A 333 -0.47 15.41 -5.01
CA ALA A 333 -0.59 14.10 -4.37
C ALA A 333 -0.74 14.26 -2.86
N LEU A 334 -1.24 13.21 -2.16
CA LEU A 334 -1.22 13.11 -0.70
C LEU A 334 -0.56 11.80 -0.30
N ILE A 335 0.41 11.86 0.62
CA ILE A 335 1.01 10.69 1.26
C ILE A 335 0.38 10.51 2.63
N PHE A 336 -0.19 9.33 2.88
CA PHE A 336 -0.77 8.96 4.16
C PHE A 336 -0.85 7.42 4.29
N ASP A 337 -1.28 6.93 5.45
CA ASP A 337 -1.48 5.52 5.71
C ASP A 337 -2.47 4.91 4.72
N ARG A 338 -2.07 3.84 4.03
CA ARG A 338 -2.90 3.23 3.00
C ARG A 338 -4.25 2.73 3.51
N PRO A 339 -4.35 2.09 4.68
CA PRO A 339 -5.64 1.69 5.24
C PRO A 339 -6.58 2.88 5.48
N ALA A 340 -6.06 3.99 6.01
CA ALA A 340 -6.84 5.20 6.23
C ALA A 340 -7.33 5.82 4.92
N LEU A 341 -6.47 5.88 3.88
CA LEU A 341 -6.87 6.32 2.54
C LEU A 341 -7.97 5.41 1.95
N ARG A 342 -7.83 4.08 2.07
CA ARG A 342 -8.86 3.13 1.59
C ARG A 342 -10.18 3.32 2.31
N TYR A 343 -10.15 3.47 3.62
CA TYR A 343 -11.34 3.69 4.43
C TYR A 343 -12.02 5.01 4.06
N HIS A 344 -11.24 6.09 3.92
CA HIS A 344 -11.74 7.39 3.49
C HIS A 344 -12.43 7.34 2.12
N LEU A 345 -11.83 6.65 1.15
CA LEU A 345 -12.43 6.45 -0.18
C LEU A 345 -13.68 5.56 -0.15
N LYS A 346 -13.72 4.55 0.73
CA LYS A 346 -14.90 3.70 0.92
C LYS A 346 -16.10 4.51 1.42
N LEU A 347 -15.88 5.45 2.34
CA LEU A 347 -16.91 6.33 2.86
C LEU A 347 -17.32 7.45 1.87
N ASN A 348 -16.42 7.79 0.94
CA ASN A 348 -16.58 8.90 0.00
C ASN A 348 -16.31 8.45 -1.44
N PRO A 349 -17.15 7.58 -2.02
CA PRO A 349 -16.87 6.97 -3.34
C PRO A 349 -16.91 7.98 -4.51
N ASP A 350 -17.56 9.13 -4.32
CA ASP A 350 -17.74 10.16 -5.35
C ASP A 350 -16.56 11.14 -5.44
N LEU A 351 -15.57 11.02 -4.54
CA LEU A 351 -14.40 11.90 -4.58
C LEU A 351 -13.58 11.67 -5.87
N ALA A 352 -13.21 12.77 -6.51
CA ALA A 352 -12.42 12.74 -7.74
C ALA A 352 -10.92 12.49 -7.46
N VAL A 353 -10.62 11.44 -6.70
CA VAL A 353 -9.26 11.00 -6.36
C VAL A 353 -9.13 9.49 -6.49
N ASN A 354 -7.91 9.00 -6.70
CA ASN A 354 -7.60 7.58 -6.79
C ASN A 354 -6.41 7.23 -5.90
N LEU A 355 -6.45 6.04 -5.31
CA LEU A 355 -5.29 5.48 -4.64
C LEU A 355 -4.30 4.95 -5.67
N ALA A 356 -3.03 5.37 -5.59
CA ALA A 356 -1.98 4.90 -6.48
C ALA A 356 -1.81 3.38 -6.41
N ALA A 357 -1.47 2.77 -7.54
CA ALA A 357 -1.22 1.32 -7.61
C ALA A 357 0.07 0.92 -6.86
N PHE A 358 1.05 1.82 -6.78
CA PHE A 358 2.28 1.62 -6.02
C PHE A 358 2.11 2.04 -4.55
N THR A 359 2.98 1.57 -3.72
CA THR A 359 3.12 1.94 -2.31
C THR A 359 4.51 2.50 -2.04
N LEU A 360 4.67 3.19 -0.91
CA LEU A 360 5.96 3.75 -0.52
C LEU A 360 6.68 2.85 0.49
N ALA A 361 6.98 3.39 1.67
CA ALA A 361 7.64 2.66 2.73
C ALA A 361 6.67 1.71 3.45
N GLU A 362 7.20 0.65 4.02
CA GLU A 362 6.49 -0.17 4.98
C GLU A 362 6.29 0.63 6.27
N GLU A 363 5.09 0.53 6.82
CA GLU A 363 4.67 1.16 8.06
C GLU A 363 4.30 0.08 9.07
N THR A 364 4.94 0.10 10.21
CA THR A 364 4.71 -0.83 11.31
C THR A 364 4.11 -0.07 12.47
N TYR A 365 2.93 -0.48 12.96
CA TYR A 365 2.23 0.21 14.04
C TYR A 365 2.39 -0.52 15.35
N GLY A 366 2.95 0.16 16.34
CA GLY A 366 3.13 -0.31 17.72
C GLY A 366 2.53 0.67 18.72
N PHE A 367 2.29 0.21 19.94
CA PHE A 367 1.96 1.07 21.06
C PHE A 367 3.24 1.64 21.68
N VAL A 368 3.18 2.86 22.19
CA VAL A 368 4.32 3.55 22.78
C VAL A 368 4.21 3.49 24.30
N LEU A 369 5.32 3.15 24.96
CA LEU A 369 5.48 3.15 26.39
C LEU A 369 6.81 3.83 26.75
N ARG A 370 7.05 4.04 28.01
CA ARG A 370 8.38 4.42 28.50
C ARG A 370 9.39 3.28 28.33
N THR A 371 10.62 3.65 28.20
CA THR A 371 11.75 2.70 28.18
C THR A 371 11.77 1.91 29.49
N ASP A 372 12.03 0.61 29.40
CA ASP A 372 12.05 -0.34 30.51
C ASP A 372 10.73 -0.49 31.30
N ASP A 373 9.58 -0.10 30.69
CA ASP A 373 8.28 -0.28 31.31
C ASP A 373 7.96 -1.78 31.50
N PRO A 374 7.57 -2.21 32.70
CA PRO A 374 7.24 -3.61 32.99
C PRO A 374 6.03 -4.13 32.19
N LEU A 375 5.16 -3.26 31.72
CA LEU A 375 4.00 -3.64 30.90
C LEU A 375 4.40 -4.10 29.48
N ARG A 376 5.56 -3.73 28.99
CA ARG A 376 5.98 -4.05 27.62
C ARG A 376 5.89 -5.54 27.30
N THR A 377 6.50 -6.39 28.12
CA THR A 377 6.51 -7.85 27.88
C THR A 377 5.12 -8.48 27.91
N PRO A 378 4.24 -8.20 28.88
CA PRO A 378 2.85 -8.68 28.86
C PRO A 378 2.07 -8.22 27.62
N LEU A 379 2.20 -6.95 27.23
CA LEU A 379 1.55 -6.41 26.03
C LEU A 379 2.05 -7.10 24.76
N ASP A 380 3.36 -7.26 24.59
CA ASP A 380 3.98 -7.95 23.47
C ASP A 380 3.47 -9.39 23.31
N VAL A 381 3.39 -10.14 24.42
CA VAL A 381 2.86 -11.51 24.40
C VAL A 381 1.41 -11.54 23.94
N SER A 382 0.60 -10.60 24.43
CA SER A 382 -0.82 -10.52 24.07
C SER A 382 -1.02 -10.09 22.61
N ILE A 383 -0.26 -9.11 22.12
CA ILE A 383 -0.27 -8.69 20.72
C ILE A 383 0.09 -9.85 19.79
N LEU A 384 1.18 -10.58 20.09
CA LEU A 384 1.62 -11.72 19.29
C LEU A 384 0.58 -12.86 19.28
N LYS A 385 -0.15 -13.07 20.37
CA LYS A 385 -1.27 -14.04 20.39
C LYS A 385 -2.40 -13.61 19.46
N LEU A 386 -2.82 -12.34 19.51
CA LEU A 386 -3.87 -11.80 18.65
C LEU A 386 -3.49 -11.91 17.16
N GLN A 387 -2.25 -11.60 16.81
CA GLN A 387 -1.74 -11.75 15.44
C GLN A 387 -1.77 -13.20 14.98
N ARG A 388 -1.21 -14.13 15.78
CA ARG A 388 -1.20 -15.57 15.41
C ARG A 388 -2.59 -16.18 15.28
N GLN A 389 -3.58 -15.62 15.95
CA GLN A 389 -4.98 -16.02 15.84
C GLN A 389 -5.70 -15.36 14.66
N GLY A 390 -5.02 -14.51 13.88
CA GLY A 390 -5.60 -13.77 12.76
C GLY A 390 -6.67 -12.74 13.17
N GLN A 391 -6.71 -12.37 14.45
CA GLN A 391 -7.78 -11.49 14.96
C GLN A 391 -7.60 -10.05 14.48
N VAL A 392 -6.36 -9.58 14.37
CA VAL A 392 -6.07 -8.23 13.87
C VAL A 392 -6.46 -8.11 12.40
N GLU A 393 -6.08 -9.09 11.56
CA GLU A 393 -6.48 -9.14 10.16
C GLU A 393 -8.00 -9.21 9.97
N ALA A 394 -8.69 -9.94 10.86
CA ALA A 394 -10.15 -10.02 10.83
C ALA A 394 -10.80 -8.66 11.11
N MET A 395 -10.31 -7.89 12.09
CA MET A 395 -10.78 -6.53 12.39
C MET A 395 -10.55 -5.59 11.20
N VAL A 396 -9.34 -5.62 10.62
CA VAL A 396 -9.00 -4.83 9.43
C VAL A 396 -9.91 -5.15 8.27
N ASN A 397 -10.11 -6.45 7.97
CA ASN A 397 -10.95 -6.89 6.87
C ASN A 397 -12.43 -6.49 7.06
N THR A 398 -12.93 -6.49 8.29
CA THR A 398 -14.31 -6.06 8.59
C THR A 398 -14.53 -4.58 8.26
N LEU A 399 -13.55 -3.73 8.51
CA LEU A 399 -13.67 -2.28 8.29
C LEU A 399 -13.31 -1.86 6.86
N LEU A 400 -12.35 -2.54 6.20
CA LEU A 400 -11.85 -2.15 4.87
C LEU A 400 -12.55 -2.84 3.70
N ASN A 401 -13.22 -3.97 3.90
CA ASN A 401 -14.01 -4.69 2.89
C ASN A 401 -15.49 -4.50 3.15
#